data_986f51cf7775261fadd637a76f8594b8
#
_entry.id   986f51cf7775261fadd637a76f8594b8
#
_cell.length_a   1.000
_cell.length_b   1.000
_cell.length_c   1.000
_cell.angle_alpha   90.00
_cell.angle_beta   90.00
_cell.angle_gamma   90.00
#
_symmetry.space_group_name_H-M   'P 1'
#
loop_
_entity.id
_entity.type
_entity.pdbx_description
1 polymer ?
#
loop_
_entity_poly.entity_id
_entity_poly.type
_entity_poly.pdbx_seq_one_letter_code
_entity_poly.pdbx_strand_id
1 'polypeptide(L)'
;METVAAYAGGCVTGALCVQPPGSAFQYLLNVCIGITAVAAMPAAWLVPEPEEKPQAGQAQPQQYSAAATRLEQVSQSLASLAETVNDVYETLPHRCEDFHWVIDNTHDTLCFNCGRRDTCWKQEYAATLEGMEALRPLLESSGGLETAQLPGQLSRCIHPAALCAAANRSFALYRSRKEARLHAEAMRTALTEQYSAVAEALGVLGEQLGRPGDPEPYKSGRVADFFAQLGTPPQECAVTLDDLGRTHAAVTLPRTRCSAQELAALAGEVGRICRRTLEVPQVLSCKGMTTLLFSEKPVLRAVFGMAGAAARGSISGDAVQQFCSPAAAQMILCDGVVTGRPAAVDGNLAAELTARLLKAGFTAELAARLVNVALALKSEDESGATLDLISVDLYTGTARLFKAGAAPGFLVHGGRVRAVGDTSLPVGILGGVNGQSRVVHLTVGDYAVLVSDGLLVDGPGWVAKQLELSAAAGEAPEKVAKTLVETARVRAQKTGRPDDITAAVLRLEKCV
;
A
#
# COMPACT_ATOMS: atom_id res chain seq x y z
N MET A 1 22.64 -51.17 10.89
CA MET A 1 23.24 -52.54 11.10
C MET A 1 23.62 -52.80 12.55
N GLU A 2 24.20 -51.85 13.27
CA GLU A 2 24.56 -52.01 14.69
C GLU A 2 23.36 -52.29 15.59
N THR A 3 22.23 -51.65 15.42
CA THR A 3 21.01 -51.85 16.20
C THR A 3 20.38 -53.22 15.95
N VAL A 4 20.41 -53.74 14.73
CA VAL A 4 19.90 -55.09 14.41
C VAL A 4 20.83 -56.15 14.95
N ALA A 5 22.12 -55.97 14.86
CA ALA A 5 23.13 -56.87 15.43
C ALA A 5 23.05 -56.85 16.97
N ALA A 6 22.83 -55.70 17.61
CA ALA A 6 22.63 -55.57 19.04
C ALA A 6 21.34 -56.26 19.51
N TYR A 7 20.24 -56.14 18.76
CA TYR A 7 18.95 -56.77 19.05
C TYR A 7 19.00 -58.29 18.85
N ALA A 8 19.61 -58.77 17.76
CA ALA A 8 19.84 -60.20 17.53
C ALA A 8 20.79 -60.77 18.56
N GLY A 9 21.89 -60.06 18.92
CA GLY A 9 22.81 -60.41 19.99
C GLY A 9 22.12 -60.46 21.35
N GLY A 10 21.24 -59.51 21.69
CA GLY A 10 20.45 -59.44 22.89
C GLY A 10 19.45 -60.61 23.02
N CYS A 11 18.79 -61.01 21.93
CA CYS A 11 17.89 -62.16 21.91
C CYS A 11 18.64 -63.51 22.10
N VAL A 12 19.78 -63.65 21.47
CA VAL A 12 20.62 -64.85 21.61
C VAL A 12 21.26 -64.89 23.01
N THR A 13 21.77 -63.82 23.56
CA THR A 13 22.34 -63.76 24.89
C THR A 13 21.25 -63.88 25.96
N GLY A 14 20.07 -63.35 25.79
CA GLY A 14 18.92 -63.52 26.69
C GLY A 14 18.47 -64.99 26.74
N ALA A 15 18.43 -65.69 25.62
CA ALA A 15 18.10 -67.13 25.52
C ALA A 15 19.16 -68.00 26.18
N LEU A 16 20.43 -67.55 26.15
CA LEU A 16 21.56 -68.27 26.79
C LEU A 16 21.65 -68.06 28.30
N CYS A 17 21.18 -66.91 28.84
CA CYS A 17 21.27 -66.58 30.29
C CYS A 17 20.11 -67.10 31.13
N VAL A 18 19.00 -67.52 30.57
CA VAL A 18 17.73 -67.81 31.27
C VAL A 18 17.57 -69.35 31.58
N GLN A 19 18.47 -70.20 31.07
CA GLN A 19 18.34 -71.68 31.35
C GLN A 19 19.59 -72.37 31.84
N PRO A 20 19.46 -73.29 32.82
CA PRO A 20 20.55 -74.19 33.23
C PRO A 20 20.90 -75.16 32.08
N PRO A 21 22.10 -75.63 32.01
CA PRO A 21 22.60 -76.43 30.89
C PRO A 21 21.88 -77.76 30.82
N GLY A 22 20.96 -77.90 29.91
CA GLY A 22 20.23 -79.10 29.70
C GLY A 22 19.69 -79.29 28.29
N SER A 23 20.29 -80.10 27.51
CA SER A 23 19.99 -80.52 26.12
C SER A 23 20.35 -79.58 24.98
N ALA A 24 21.24 -80.05 24.14
CA ALA A 24 21.66 -79.43 22.87
C ALA A 24 20.50 -79.12 21.94
N PHE A 25 19.38 -79.82 22.08
CA PHE A 25 18.14 -79.56 21.29
C PHE A 25 17.45 -78.29 21.66
N GLN A 26 17.42 -77.86 22.92
CA GLN A 26 16.77 -76.63 23.34
C GLN A 26 17.58 -75.41 22.94
N TYR A 27 18.90 -75.56 22.89
CA TYR A 27 19.80 -74.52 22.37
C TYR A 27 19.58 -74.29 20.84
N LEU A 28 19.51 -75.36 20.06
CA LEU A 28 19.25 -75.36 18.64
C LEU A 28 17.86 -74.75 18.34
N LEU A 29 16.86 -75.07 19.13
CA LEU A 29 15.51 -74.59 19.00
C LEU A 29 15.47 -73.03 19.24
N ASN A 30 16.12 -72.56 20.29
CA ASN A 30 16.17 -71.12 20.59
C ASN A 30 17.00 -70.34 19.57
N VAL A 31 18.07 -70.86 18.99
CA VAL A 31 18.81 -70.28 17.91
C VAL A 31 17.95 -70.23 16.62
N CYS A 32 17.21 -71.32 16.34
CA CYS A 32 16.30 -71.33 15.19
C CYS A 32 15.15 -70.32 15.35
N ILE A 33 14.57 -70.15 16.56
CA ILE A 33 13.57 -69.14 16.86
C ILE A 33 14.16 -67.72 16.67
N GLY A 34 15.37 -67.48 17.14
CA GLY A 34 16.07 -66.19 16.95
C GLY A 34 16.30 -65.86 15.47
N ILE A 35 16.73 -66.85 14.67
CA ILE A 35 16.97 -66.69 13.24
C ILE A 35 15.65 -66.43 12.49
N THR A 36 14.59 -67.23 12.84
CA THR A 36 13.27 -67.02 12.25
C THR A 36 12.64 -65.69 12.63
N ALA A 37 12.85 -65.19 13.85
CA ALA A 37 12.39 -63.88 14.28
C ALA A 37 13.08 -62.74 13.49
N VAL A 38 14.39 -62.88 13.24
CA VAL A 38 15.12 -61.91 12.38
C VAL A 38 14.68 -62.01 10.91
N ALA A 39 14.44 -63.26 10.42
CA ALA A 39 13.98 -63.46 9.03
C ALA A 39 12.54 -63.04 8.79
N ALA A 40 11.72 -62.96 9.84
CA ALA A 40 10.32 -62.45 9.77
C ALA A 40 10.23 -60.96 9.95
N MET A 41 11.31 -60.22 10.18
CA MET A 41 11.30 -58.76 10.24
C MET A 41 11.01 -58.19 8.86
N PRO A 42 10.12 -57.17 8.76
CA PRO A 42 9.89 -56.48 7.49
C PRO A 42 11.20 -55.98 6.92
N ALA A 43 11.41 -56.14 5.60
CA ALA A 43 12.63 -55.71 4.93
C ALA A 43 12.95 -54.19 5.14
N ALA A 44 11.94 -53.39 5.43
CA ALA A 44 12.08 -52.00 5.78
C ALA A 44 12.85 -51.75 7.09
N TRP A 45 12.91 -52.76 8.00
CA TRP A 45 13.64 -52.69 9.28
C TRP A 45 15.09 -53.14 9.15
N LEU A 46 15.40 -53.84 8.06
CA LEU A 46 16.75 -54.33 7.75
C LEU A 46 17.56 -53.38 6.86
N VAL A 47 16.86 -52.44 6.23
CA VAL A 47 17.50 -51.33 5.48
C VAL A 47 17.85 -50.25 6.50
N PRO A 48 19.16 -49.89 6.69
CA PRO A 48 19.45 -48.69 7.45
C PRO A 48 18.70 -47.55 6.81
N GLU A 49 17.91 -46.79 7.57
CA GLU A 49 17.42 -45.49 7.12
C GLU A 49 18.62 -44.77 6.51
N PRO A 50 18.54 -44.31 5.27
CA PRO A 50 19.60 -43.49 4.75
C PRO A 50 19.83 -42.39 5.78
N GLU A 51 21.07 -42.31 6.34
CA GLU A 51 21.43 -41.15 7.14
C GLU A 51 20.91 -39.95 6.39
N GLU A 52 19.89 -39.31 6.91
CA GLU A 52 19.47 -38.01 6.42
C GLU A 52 20.72 -37.14 6.57
N LYS A 53 21.47 -37.01 5.48
CA LYS A 53 22.45 -35.93 5.39
C LYS A 53 21.65 -34.70 5.79
N PRO A 54 22.15 -33.91 6.76
CA PRO A 54 21.44 -32.72 7.19
C PRO A 54 21.07 -31.97 5.92
N GLN A 55 19.77 -31.92 5.63
CA GLN A 55 19.26 -31.21 4.46
C GLN A 55 19.70 -29.77 4.67
N ALA A 56 20.71 -29.37 3.91
CA ALA A 56 21.08 -27.99 3.77
C ALA A 56 19.80 -27.28 3.21
N GLY A 57 19.00 -26.68 4.08
CA GLY A 57 17.78 -26.01 3.66
C GLY A 57 16.64 -25.92 4.65
N GLN A 58 16.68 -26.60 5.82
CA GLN A 58 15.54 -26.55 6.74
C GLN A 58 15.61 -25.45 7.83
N ALA A 59 16.69 -24.68 7.91
CA ALA A 59 16.79 -23.62 8.94
C ALA A 59 16.05 -22.30 8.56
N GLN A 60 15.74 -22.05 7.30
CA GLN A 60 15.07 -20.83 6.85
C GLN A 60 13.56 -20.75 7.17
N PRO A 61 12.73 -21.81 7.05
CA PRO A 61 11.30 -21.68 7.30
C PRO A 61 10.95 -21.18 8.70
N GLN A 62 11.75 -21.56 9.70
CA GLN A 62 11.48 -21.16 11.10
C GLN A 62 11.81 -19.70 11.41
N GLN A 63 12.85 -19.12 10.81
CA GLN A 63 13.21 -17.72 11.07
C GLN A 63 12.27 -16.75 10.35
N TYR A 64 11.90 -17.04 9.11
CA TYR A 64 10.92 -16.26 8.36
C TYR A 64 9.52 -16.39 8.96
N SER A 65 9.13 -17.58 9.41
CA SER A 65 7.89 -17.82 10.13
C SER A 65 7.81 -17.01 11.43
N ALA A 66 8.90 -16.91 12.19
CA ALA A 66 8.94 -16.10 13.41
C ALA A 66 8.85 -14.59 13.13
N ALA A 67 9.47 -14.11 12.04
CA ALA A 67 9.36 -12.72 11.61
C ALA A 67 7.96 -12.40 11.10
N ALA A 68 7.36 -13.27 10.28
CA ALA A 68 5.99 -13.15 9.81
C ALA A 68 4.99 -13.09 10.96
N THR A 69 5.11 -14.02 11.95
CA THR A 69 4.25 -14.02 13.14
C THR A 69 4.39 -12.73 13.97
N ARG A 70 5.60 -12.18 14.10
CA ARG A 70 5.80 -10.91 14.79
C ARG A 70 5.17 -9.73 14.04
N LEU A 71 5.28 -9.69 12.71
CA LEU A 71 4.65 -8.67 11.89
C LEU A 71 3.12 -8.73 12.00
N GLU A 72 2.57 -9.93 12.00
CA GLU A 72 1.14 -10.16 12.19
C GLU A 72 0.67 -9.69 13.58
N GLN A 73 1.42 -9.99 14.65
CA GLN A 73 1.13 -9.49 16.00
C GLN A 73 1.16 -7.97 16.09
N VAL A 74 2.13 -7.31 15.44
CA VAL A 74 2.21 -5.85 15.40
C VAL A 74 1.06 -5.28 14.59
N SER A 75 0.71 -5.90 13.45
CA SER A 75 -0.46 -5.55 12.64
C SER A 75 -1.74 -5.58 13.47
N GLN A 76 -2.01 -6.69 14.16
CA GLN A 76 -3.18 -6.84 15.03
C GLN A 76 -3.21 -5.82 16.17
N SER A 77 -2.05 -5.53 16.77
CA SER A 77 -1.94 -4.53 17.83
C SER A 77 -2.25 -3.11 17.34
N LEU A 78 -1.81 -2.75 16.13
CA LEU A 78 -2.11 -1.45 15.53
C LEU A 78 -3.58 -1.33 15.11
N ALA A 79 -4.16 -2.40 14.58
CA ALA A 79 -5.59 -2.44 14.27
C ALA A 79 -6.45 -2.25 15.55
N SER A 80 -6.10 -2.96 16.63
CA SER A 80 -6.77 -2.79 17.94
C SER A 80 -6.59 -1.39 18.53
N LEU A 81 -5.43 -0.75 18.33
CA LEU A 81 -5.21 0.64 18.71
C LEU A 81 -6.13 1.59 17.94
N ALA A 82 -6.31 1.38 16.64
CA ALA A 82 -7.22 2.17 15.81
C ALA A 82 -8.68 2.06 16.31
N GLU A 83 -9.13 0.85 16.61
CA GLU A 83 -10.44 0.59 17.20
C GLU A 83 -10.59 1.28 18.56
N THR A 84 -9.61 1.12 19.47
CA THR A 84 -9.64 1.71 20.81
C THR A 84 -9.69 3.25 20.75
N VAL A 85 -8.93 3.86 19.84
CA VAL A 85 -8.98 5.32 19.63
C VAL A 85 -10.38 5.75 19.20
N ASN A 86 -11.02 4.99 18.33
CA ASN A 86 -12.38 5.28 17.87
C ASN A 86 -13.41 5.16 19.01
N ASP A 87 -13.38 4.05 19.75
CA ASP A 87 -14.32 3.75 20.84
C ASP A 87 -14.23 4.75 22.00
N VAL A 88 -13.01 5.12 22.40
CA VAL A 88 -12.80 6.10 23.48
C VAL A 88 -13.43 7.46 23.13
N TYR A 89 -13.34 7.87 21.86
CA TYR A 89 -13.92 9.15 21.45
C TYR A 89 -15.43 9.11 21.27
N GLU A 90 -16.02 7.98 20.90
CA GLU A 90 -17.49 7.84 20.84
C GLU A 90 -18.14 7.92 22.23
N THR A 91 -17.44 7.53 23.29
CA THR A 91 -17.95 7.54 24.66
C THR A 91 -17.81 8.89 25.35
N LEU A 92 -17.10 9.88 24.77
CA LEU A 92 -16.95 11.19 25.38
C LEU A 92 -18.26 11.98 25.30
N PRO A 93 -18.74 12.54 26.43
CA PRO A 93 -20.01 13.31 26.46
C PRO A 93 -19.90 14.56 25.59
N HIS A 94 -20.78 14.65 24.61
CA HIS A 94 -20.90 15.78 23.69
C HIS A 94 -21.57 16.99 24.35
N ARG A 95 -20.86 17.70 25.20
CA ARG A 95 -21.34 18.96 25.78
C ARG A 95 -21.04 20.11 24.80
N CYS A 96 -22.04 20.78 24.27
CA CYS A 96 -21.98 21.99 23.43
C CYS A 96 -22.19 21.80 21.90
N GLU A 97 -23.16 20.99 21.52
CA GLU A 97 -23.48 20.77 20.11
C GLU A 97 -24.53 21.70 19.52
N ASP A 98 -25.29 22.36 20.42
CA ASP A 98 -26.45 23.15 19.99
C ASP A 98 -26.26 24.63 20.30
N PHE A 99 -26.84 25.48 19.45
CA PHE A 99 -26.94 26.92 19.69
C PHE A 99 -27.60 27.26 21.03
N HIS A 100 -28.40 26.36 21.61
CA HIS A 100 -28.94 26.45 22.96
C HIS A 100 -27.87 26.76 24.03
N TRP A 101 -26.65 26.24 23.85
CA TRP A 101 -25.54 26.57 24.73
C TRP A 101 -25.22 28.10 24.74
N VAL A 102 -25.34 28.76 23.56
CA VAL A 102 -25.13 30.21 23.44
C VAL A 102 -26.22 30.96 24.24
N ILE A 103 -27.46 30.47 24.19
CA ILE A 103 -28.60 31.00 24.92
C ILE A 103 -28.36 30.82 26.42
N ASP A 104 -28.08 29.61 26.89
CA ASP A 104 -27.86 29.31 28.32
C ASP A 104 -26.66 30.11 28.85
N ASN A 105 -25.55 30.17 28.13
CA ASN A 105 -24.40 30.93 28.59
C ASN A 105 -24.65 32.45 28.62
N THR A 106 -25.47 32.96 27.70
CA THR A 106 -25.89 34.36 27.69
C THR A 106 -26.85 34.64 28.86
N HIS A 107 -27.77 33.69 29.12
CA HIS A 107 -28.65 33.76 30.30
C HIS A 107 -27.82 33.81 31.59
N ASP A 108 -26.90 32.85 31.82
CA ASP A 108 -26.14 32.75 33.05
C ASP A 108 -25.22 33.95 33.29
N THR A 109 -24.65 34.50 32.23
CA THR A 109 -23.72 35.64 32.34
C THR A 109 -24.40 36.98 32.53
N LEU A 110 -25.61 37.18 32.00
CA LEU A 110 -26.31 38.46 32.03
C LEU A 110 -27.69 38.36 32.71
N CYS A 111 -28.56 37.45 32.25
CA CYS A 111 -29.96 37.44 32.64
C CYS A 111 -30.14 36.89 34.04
N PHE A 112 -29.26 36.05 34.56
CA PHE A 112 -29.37 35.46 35.91
C PHE A 112 -29.46 36.49 37.00
N ASN A 113 -28.71 37.60 36.90
CA ASN A 113 -28.70 38.69 37.89
C ASN A 113 -29.55 39.89 37.46
N CYS A 114 -30.38 39.76 36.41
CA CYS A 114 -31.19 40.84 35.90
C CYS A 114 -32.48 41.01 36.70
N GLY A 115 -32.85 42.25 37.06
CA GLY A 115 -34.09 42.54 37.76
C GLY A 115 -35.38 42.14 37.05
N ARG A 116 -35.35 41.89 35.75
CA ARG A 116 -36.49 41.41 34.95
C ARG A 116 -36.41 39.92 34.59
N ARG A 117 -35.56 39.17 35.25
CA ARG A 117 -35.37 37.74 34.98
C ARG A 117 -36.70 36.99 35.04
N ASP A 118 -37.46 37.16 36.11
CA ASP A 118 -38.70 36.40 36.31
C ASP A 118 -39.75 36.73 35.25
N THR A 119 -39.80 37.98 34.80
CA THR A 119 -40.69 38.36 33.69
C THR A 119 -40.26 37.67 32.38
N CYS A 120 -39.00 37.78 32.00
CA CYS A 120 -38.50 37.25 30.73
C CYS A 120 -38.45 35.70 30.70
N TRP A 121 -37.91 35.08 31.76
CA TRP A 121 -37.60 33.64 31.77
C TRP A 121 -38.61 32.77 32.50
N LYS A 122 -39.69 33.37 33.13
CA LYS A 122 -40.80 32.60 33.70
C LYS A 122 -42.13 32.99 33.07
N GLN A 123 -42.48 34.27 33.05
CA GLN A 123 -43.79 34.73 32.57
C GLN A 123 -43.86 34.77 31.03
N GLU A 124 -42.83 35.23 30.40
CA GLU A 124 -42.76 35.39 28.92
C GLU A 124 -41.67 34.46 28.30
N TYR A 125 -41.51 33.25 28.85
CA TYR A 125 -40.46 32.31 28.48
C TYR A 125 -40.40 32.00 26.97
N ALA A 126 -41.55 31.66 26.37
CA ALA A 126 -41.64 31.30 24.96
C ALA A 126 -41.19 32.44 24.02
N ALA A 127 -41.69 33.70 24.28
CA ALA A 127 -41.29 34.84 23.48
C ALA A 127 -39.81 35.23 23.65
N THR A 128 -39.26 35.05 24.85
CA THR A 128 -37.86 35.30 25.16
C THR A 128 -37.00 34.28 24.47
N LEU A 129 -37.34 32.99 24.51
CA LEU A 129 -36.61 31.91 23.85
C LEU A 129 -36.62 32.10 22.33
N GLU A 130 -37.80 32.34 21.75
CA GLU A 130 -37.94 32.61 20.30
C GLU A 130 -37.06 33.81 19.88
N GLY A 131 -37.05 34.90 20.65
CA GLY A 131 -36.18 36.03 20.41
C GLY A 131 -34.69 35.69 20.48
N MET A 132 -34.28 34.84 21.42
CA MET A 132 -32.90 34.38 21.55
C MET A 132 -32.50 33.43 20.41
N GLU A 133 -33.38 32.53 19.97
CA GLU A 133 -33.16 31.67 18.80
C GLU A 133 -33.06 32.49 17.50
N ALA A 134 -33.84 33.57 17.36
CA ALA A 134 -33.76 34.47 16.21
C ALA A 134 -32.40 35.22 16.11
N LEU A 135 -31.58 35.22 17.17
CA LEU A 135 -30.20 35.75 17.13
C LEU A 135 -29.24 34.86 16.28
N ARG A 136 -29.57 33.56 16.14
CA ARG A 136 -28.70 32.60 15.47
C ARG A 136 -28.34 33.01 14.03
N PRO A 137 -29.29 33.22 13.11
CA PRO A 137 -28.98 33.60 11.74
C PRO A 137 -28.24 34.94 11.66
N LEU A 138 -28.49 35.86 12.57
CA LEU A 138 -27.80 37.14 12.63
C LEU A 138 -26.33 36.99 13.05
N LEU A 139 -26.06 36.17 14.08
CA LEU A 139 -24.71 35.87 14.53
C LEU A 139 -23.91 35.08 13.49
N GLU A 140 -24.56 34.13 12.82
CA GLU A 140 -23.91 33.32 11.76
C GLU A 140 -23.57 34.18 10.53
N SER A 141 -24.38 35.16 10.15
CA SER A 141 -24.15 35.98 8.95
C SER A 141 -23.18 37.15 9.17
N SER A 142 -23.23 37.81 10.34
CA SER A 142 -22.45 39.06 10.59
C SER A 142 -21.27 38.85 11.56
N GLY A 143 -21.19 37.67 12.20
CA GLY A 143 -20.17 37.39 13.20
C GLY A 143 -20.32 38.16 14.52
N GLY A 144 -21.28 39.07 14.62
CA GLY A 144 -21.59 39.87 15.81
C GLY A 144 -22.90 40.61 15.67
N LEU A 145 -23.51 40.96 16.81
CA LEU A 145 -24.80 41.65 16.90
C LEU A 145 -24.61 43.09 17.37
N GLU A 146 -25.35 44.01 16.77
CA GLU A 146 -25.54 45.38 17.22
C GLU A 146 -26.94 45.52 17.81
N THR A 147 -27.15 46.54 18.69
CA THR A 147 -28.42 46.77 19.36
C THR A 147 -29.58 47.05 18.39
N ALA A 148 -29.29 47.63 17.24
CA ALA A 148 -30.26 47.90 16.20
C ALA A 148 -30.81 46.64 15.50
N GLN A 149 -30.11 45.49 15.61
CA GLN A 149 -30.43 44.21 14.97
C GLN A 149 -31.23 43.28 15.91
N LEU A 150 -31.48 43.68 17.14
CA LEU A 150 -32.22 42.85 18.09
C LEU A 150 -33.65 42.57 17.64
N PRO A 151 -34.09 41.29 17.64
CA PRO A 151 -35.47 40.94 17.33
C PRO A 151 -36.48 41.65 18.22
N GLY A 152 -37.68 41.88 17.67
CA GLY A 152 -38.76 42.60 18.37
C GLY A 152 -39.14 41.99 19.70
N GLN A 153 -39.04 40.65 19.84
CA GLN A 153 -39.27 39.92 21.11
C GLN A 153 -38.31 40.34 22.23
N LEU A 154 -37.07 40.74 21.84
CA LEU A 154 -36.03 41.18 22.78
C LEU A 154 -35.99 42.70 22.99
N SER A 155 -36.84 43.47 22.31
CA SER A 155 -36.94 44.95 22.44
C SER A 155 -37.24 45.42 23.86
N ARG A 156 -37.83 44.58 24.70
CA ARG A 156 -38.10 44.81 26.11
C ARG A 156 -36.92 44.66 27.05
N CYS A 157 -35.78 44.22 26.55
CA CYS A 157 -34.57 44.06 27.35
C CYS A 157 -34.12 45.43 27.88
N ILE A 158 -33.92 45.53 29.19
CA ILE A 158 -33.48 46.77 29.86
C ILE A 158 -31.97 47.01 29.70
N HIS A 159 -31.24 46.00 29.18
CA HIS A 159 -29.80 46.02 28.97
C HIS A 159 -29.44 45.60 27.54
N PRO A 160 -29.95 46.23 26.46
CA PRO A 160 -29.80 45.73 25.12
C PRO A 160 -28.34 45.67 24.65
N ALA A 161 -27.52 46.63 24.99
CA ALA A 161 -26.09 46.64 24.63
C ALA A 161 -25.31 45.54 25.35
N ALA A 162 -25.65 45.29 26.65
CA ALA A 162 -25.04 44.20 27.41
C ALA A 162 -25.48 42.82 26.88
N LEU A 163 -26.74 42.71 26.41
CA LEU A 163 -27.23 41.45 25.79
C LEU A 163 -26.48 41.14 24.51
N CYS A 164 -26.31 42.12 23.61
CA CYS A 164 -25.51 41.92 22.40
C CYS A 164 -24.07 41.54 22.75
N ALA A 165 -23.43 42.21 23.68
CA ALA A 165 -22.08 41.91 24.12
C ALA A 165 -21.93 40.52 24.74
N ALA A 166 -22.90 40.07 25.52
CA ALA A 166 -22.93 38.72 26.10
C ALA A 166 -23.18 37.65 25.04
N ALA A 167 -24.12 37.85 24.12
CA ALA A 167 -24.42 36.97 23.03
C ALA A 167 -23.21 36.80 22.08
N ASN A 168 -22.56 37.94 21.71
CA ASN A 168 -21.39 37.94 20.89
C ASN A 168 -20.23 37.15 21.53
N ARG A 169 -19.98 37.33 22.83
CA ARG A 169 -18.96 36.55 23.55
C ARG A 169 -19.31 35.06 23.60
N SER A 170 -20.55 34.74 23.92
CA SER A 170 -21.03 33.34 23.97
C SER A 170 -20.90 32.68 22.59
N PHE A 171 -21.27 33.37 21.53
CA PHE A 171 -21.18 32.88 20.17
C PHE A 171 -19.72 32.71 19.69
N ALA A 172 -18.84 33.63 20.02
CA ALA A 172 -17.41 33.50 19.72
C ALA A 172 -16.80 32.28 20.40
N LEU A 173 -17.15 32.04 21.68
CA LEU A 173 -16.70 30.82 22.41
C LEU A 173 -17.28 29.54 21.80
N TYR A 174 -18.57 29.55 21.43
CA TYR A 174 -19.24 28.42 20.78
C TYR A 174 -18.55 28.08 19.46
N ARG A 175 -18.29 29.09 18.61
CA ARG A 175 -17.62 28.91 17.34
C ARG A 175 -16.22 28.35 17.51
N SER A 176 -15.40 28.91 18.37
CA SER A 176 -14.04 28.42 18.65
C SER A 176 -14.06 26.98 19.19
N ARG A 177 -14.99 26.61 20.04
CA ARG A 177 -15.14 25.21 20.54
C ARG A 177 -15.57 24.26 19.44
N LYS A 178 -16.50 24.70 18.58
CA LYS A 178 -16.98 23.92 17.42
C LYS A 178 -15.86 23.67 16.43
N GLU A 179 -15.08 24.70 16.11
CA GLU A 179 -13.91 24.61 15.23
C GLU A 179 -12.84 23.67 15.82
N ALA A 180 -12.48 23.83 17.08
CA ALA A 180 -11.53 22.96 17.77
C ALA A 180 -11.98 21.49 17.79
N ARG A 181 -13.28 21.27 17.97
CA ARG A 181 -13.86 19.91 17.94
C ARG A 181 -13.78 19.29 16.55
N LEU A 182 -14.21 20.02 15.51
CA LEU A 182 -14.14 19.54 14.14
C LEU A 182 -12.70 19.19 13.77
N HIS A 183 -11.75 20.04 14.20
CA HIS A 183 -10.32 19.75 13.98
C HIS A 183 -9.86 18.49 14.73
N ALA A 184 -10.27 18.30 15.98
CA ALA A 184 -9.94 17.11 16.76
C ALA A 184 -10.56 15.83 16.15
N GLU A 185 -11.80 15.90 15.66
CA GLU A 185 -12.46 14.80 14.95
C GLU A 185 -11.73 14.44 13.65
N ALA A 186 -11.34 15.47 12.90
CA ALA A 186 -10.56 15.30 11.68
C ALA A 186 -9.19 14.63 11.95
N MET A 187 -8.46 15.10 12.97
CA MET A 187 -7.19 14.49 13.38
C MET A 187 -7.36 13.04 13.84
N ARG A 188 -8.42 12.75 14.60
CA ARG A 188 -8.75 11.39 15.04
C ARG A 188 -8.95 10.48 13.85
N THR A 189 -9.81 10.87 12.90
CA THR A 189 -10.09 10.09 11.71
C THR A 189 -8.80 9.81 10.93
N ALA A 190 -7.97 10.84 10.74
CA ALA A 190 -6.69 10.68 10.05
C ALA A 190 -5.74 9.71 10.77
N LEU A 191 -5.63 9.79 12.12
CA LEU A 191 -4.81 8.86 12.91
C LEU A 191 -5.33 7.42 12.85
N THR A 192 -6.65 7.22 12.94
CA THR A 192 -7.28 5.90 12.84
C THR A 192 -7.03 5.27 11.47
N GLU A 193 -7.21 6.05 10.40
CA GLU A 193 -6.92 5.61 9.04
C GLU A 193 -5.43 5.26 8.86
N GLN A 194 -4.53 6.06 9.42
CA GLN A 194 -3.10 5.81 9.36
C GLN A 194 -2.71 4.51 10.06
N TYR A 195 -3.21 4.28 11.29
CA TYR A 195 -2.93 3.04 12.02
C TYR A 195 -3.50 1.82 11.30
N SER A 196 -4.72 1.91 10.77
CA SER A 196 -5.34 0.84 9.99
C SER A 196 -4.55 0.52 8.71
N ALA A 197 -4.10 1.54 8.00
CA ALA A 197 -3.31 1.39 6.79
C ALA A 197 -1.93 0.76 7.07
N VAL A 198 -1.25 1.18 8.15
CA VAL A 198 0.03 0.58 8.57
C VAL A 198 -0.17 -0.86 9.04
N ALA A 199 -1.24 -1.14 9.79
CA ALA A 199 -1.59 -2.50 10.20
C ALA A 199 -1.77 -3.42 9.00
N GLU A 200 -2.56 -3.02 8.00
CA GLU A 200 -2.76 -3.78 6.77
C GLU A 200 -1.45 -4.00 6.01
N ALA A 201 -0.60 -2.97 5.92
CA ALA A 201 0.72 -3.09 5.30
C ALA A 201 1.60 -4.14 5.96
N LEU A 202 1.65 -4.13 7.29
CA LEU A 202 2.42 -5.11 8.06
C LEU A 202 1.82 -6.52 7.94
N GLY A 203 0.49 -6.62 7.86
CA GLY A 203 -0.20 -7.88 7.60
C GLY A 203 0.20 -8.48 6.24
N VAL A 204 0.14 -7.68 5.16
CA VAL A 204 0.56 -8.11 3.83
C VAL A 204 2.04 -8.52 3.78
N LEU A 205 2.93 -7.75 4.42
CA LEU A 205 4.34 -8.11 4.52
C LEU A 205 4.55 -9.40 5.33
N GLY A 206 3.79 -9.59 6.41
CA GLY A 206 3.79 -10.82 7.21
C GLY A 206 3.37 -12.03 6.38
N GLU A 207 2.29 -11.91 5.60
CA GLU A 207 1.85 -12.97 4.69
C GLU A 207 2.89 -13.28 3.61
N GLN A 208 3.49 -12.27 2.99
CA GLN A 208 4.54 -12.48 1.97
C GLN A 208 5.77 -13.18 2.53
N LEU A 209 6.19 -12.84 3.77
CA LEU A 209 7.30 -13.50 4.45
C LEU A 209 6.93 -14.90 4.96
N GLY A 210 5.65 -15.12 5.32
CA GLY A 210 5.14 -16.39 5.82
C GLY A 210 4.86 -17.42 4.73
N ARG A 211 4.77 -17.00 3.47
CA ARG A 211 4.61 -17.88 2.30
C ARG A 211 5.95 -18.02 1.58
N PRO A 212 6.85 -18.93 2.01
CA PRO A 212 7.94 -19.33 1.15
C PRO A 212 7.30 -19.92 -0.11
N GLY A 213 7.72 -19.48 -1.28
CA GLY A 213 7.26 -20.09 -2.53
C GLY A 213 7.45 -21.61 -2.51
N ASP A 214 6.75 -22.32 -3.37
CA ASP A 214 6.85 -23.76 -3.45
C ASP A 214 8.31 -24.19 -3.65
N PRO A 215 8.88 -24.99 -2.72
CA PRO A 215 10.28 -25.37 -2.79
C PRO A 215 10.54 -26.33 -3.95
N GLU A 216 11.64 -26.11 -4.67
CA GLU A 216 12.17 -26.98 -5.73
C GLU A 216 13.46 -27.69 -5.26
N PRO A 217 13.37 -28.74 -4.41
CA PRO A 217 14.55 -29.32 -3.74
C PRO A 217 15.59 -29.87 -4.73
N TYR A 218 15.14 -30.46 -5.84
CA TYR A 218 16.02 -30.99 -6.88
C TYR A 218 16.84 -29.85 -7.54
N LYS A 219 16.22 -28.74 -7.89
CA LYS A 219 16.92 -27.59 -8.47
C LYS A 219 17.83 -26.93 -7.44
N SER A 220 17.40 -26.83 -6.19
CA SER A 220 18.21 -26.31 -5.08
C SER A 220 19.50 -27.10 -4.92
N GLY A 221 19.42 -28.44 -4.89
CA GLY A 221 20.59 -29.31 -4.83
C GLY A 221 21.53 -29.12 -6.02
N ARG A 222 21.00 -29.06 -7.25
CA ARG A 222 21.78 -28.85 -8.46
C ARG A 222 22.50 -27.49 -8.48
N VAL A 223 21.84 -26.44 -8.01
CA VAL A 223 22.45 -25.11 -7.86
C VAL A 223 23.54 -25.13 -6.78
N ALA A 224 23.30 -25.78 -5.65
CA ALA A 224 24.30 -25.92 -4.59
C ALA A 224 25.53 -26.69 -5.06
N ASP A 225 25.35 -27.79 -5.78
CA ASP A 225 26.46 -28.58 -6.39
C ASP A 225 27.29 -27.75 -7.39
N PHE A 226 26.64 -26.91 -8.20
CA PHE A 226 27.32 -26.01 -9.10
C PHE A 226 28.24 -25.03 -8.37
N PHE A 227 27.75 -24.36 -7.31
CA PHE A 227 28.58 -23.45 -6.51
C PHE A 227 29.70 -24.19 -5.75
N ALA A 228 29.45 -25.41 -5.28
CA ALA A 228 30.48 -26.24 -4.66
C ALA A 228 31.61 -26.60 -5.66
N GLN A 229 31.27 -26.90 -6.94
CA GLN A 229 32.25 -27.16 -8.00
C GLN A 229 33.09 -25.91 -8.36
N LEU A 230 32.55 -24.71 -8.15
CA LEU A 230 33.30 -23.46 -8.28
C LEU A 230 34.22 -23.17 -7.06
N GLY A 231 34.27 -24.07 -6.08
CA GLY A 231 35.08 -23.88 -4.87
C GLY A 231 34.46 -22.98 -3.82
N THR A 232 33.20 -22.60 -4.00
CA THR A 232 32.46 -21.74 -3.08
C THR A 232 31.17 -22.43 -2.63
N PRO A 233 31.24 -23.50 -1.80
CA PRO A 233 30.06 -24.22 -1.37
C PRO A 233 29.13 -23.26 -0.60
N PRO A 234 27.83 -23.22 -0.95
CA PRO A 234 26.89 -22.35 -0.28
C PRO A 234 26.57 -22.87 1.12
N GLN A 235 26.37 -21.96 2.08
CA GLN A 235 25.83 -22.32 3.38
C GLN A 235 24.34 -22.63 3.28
N GLU A 236 23.62 -21.90 2.42
CA GLU A 236 22.22 -22.10 2.14
C GLU A 236 21.97 -21.91 0.66
N CYS A 237 21.12 -22.74 0.08
CA CYS A 237 20.67 -22.65 -1.30
C CYS A 237 19.21 -23.08 -1.39
N ALA A 238 18.36 -22.14 -1.81
CA ALA A 238 16.94 -22.39 -2.00
C ALA A 238 16.51 -21.95 -3.39
N VAL A 239 15.83 -22.81 -4.13
CA VAL A 239 15.11 -22.46 -5.35
C VAL A 239 13.63 -22.67 -5.07
N THR A 240 12.83 -21.64 -5.32
CA THR A 240 11.39 -21.63 -5.05
C THR A 240 10.61 -21.13 -6.26
N LEU A 241 9.34 -21.51 -6.33
CA LEU A 241 8.37 -20.93 -7.26
C LEU A 241 7.41 -20.06 -6.47
N ASP A 242 7.19 -18.84 -6.92
CA ASP A 242 6.16 -18.00 -6.33
C ASP A 242 4.73 -18.43 -6.77
N ASP A 243 3.69 -17.77 -6.24
CA ASP A 243 2.28 -18.04 -6.54
C ASP A 243 1.93 -17.91 -8.04
N LEU A 244 2.79 -17.25 -8.84
CA LEU A 244 2.66 -17.10 -10.29
C LEU A 244 3.53 -18.09 -11.08
N GLY A 245 4.18 -19.03 -10.38
CA GLY A 245 5.07 -20.04 -10.97
C GLY A 245 6.40 -19.48 -11.46
N ARG A 246 6.84 -18.29 -10.98
CA ARG A 246 8.13 -17.69 -11.31
C ARG A 246 9.23 -18.24 -10.42
N THR A 247 10.39 -18.47 -11.02
CA THR A 247 11.53 -19.04 -10.32
C THR A 247 12.31 -17.97 -9.59
N HIS A 248 12.53 -18.18 -8.30
CA HIS A 248 13.44 -17.43 -7.46
C HIS A 248 14.52 -18.36 -6.92
N ALA A 249 15.77 -17.89 -6.86
CA ALA A 249 16.84 -18.64 -6.21
C ALA A 249 17.64 -17.74 -5.28
N ALA A 250 17.82 -18.20 -4.04
CA ALA A 250 18.64 -17.55 -3.03
C ALA A 250 19.85 -18.45 -2.73
N VAL A 251 21.05 -17.90 -2.89
CA VAL A 251 22.31 -18.61 -2.63
C VAL A 251 23.16 -17.80 -1.68
N THR A 252 23.32 -18.30 -0.46
CA THR A 252 24.12 -17.66 0.58
C THR A 252 25.52 -18.26 0.64
N LEU A 253 26.51 -17.43 0.35
CA LEU A 253 27.93 -17.79 0.28
C LEU A 253 28.71 -17.14 1.44
N PRO A 254 29.85 -17.69 1.86
CA PRO A 254 30.84 -16.94 2.62
C PRO A 254 31.21 -15.66 1.88
N ARG A 255 31.64 -14.63 2.60
CA ARG A 255 31.96 -13.30 2.04
C ARG A 255 32.71 -13.40 0.71
N THR A 256 32.01 -13.16 -0.37
CA THR A 256 32.51 -13.25 -1.75
C THR A 256 32.27 -11.92 -2.45
N ARG A 257 33.23 -11.45 -3.23
CA ARG A 257 33.07 -10.30 -4.12
C ARG A 257 32.99 -10.83 -5.53
N CYS A 258 31.91 -10.52 -6.22
CA CYS A 258 31.71 -10.87 -7.62
C CYS A 258 31.71 -9.60 -8.47
N SER A 259 32.39 -9.64 -9.61
CA SER A 259 32.29 -8.61 -10.64
C SER A 259 30.94 -8.70 -11.36
N ALA A 260 30.54 -7.65 -12.08
CA ALA A 260 29.29 -7.65 -12.86
C ALA A 260 29.29 -8.76 -13.95
N GLN A 261 30.47 -9.06 -14.54
CA GLN A 261 30.58 -10.14 -15.54
C GLN A 261 30.39 -11.52 -14.91
N GLU A 262 30.96 -11.75 -13.71
CA GLU A 262 30.79 -13.01 -12.97
C GLU A 262 29.31 -13.19 -12.54
N LEU A 263 28.66 -12.14 -12.08
CA LEU A 263 27.24 -12.18 -11.72
C LEU A 263 26.34 -12.53 -12.93
N ALA A 264 26.64 -11.97 -14.09
CA ALA A 264 25.92 -12.28 -15.31
C ALA A 264 26.16 -13.74 -15.77
N ALA A 265 27.40 -14.25 -15.64
CA ALA A 265 27.72 -15.63 -15.93
C ALA A 265 27.01 -16.60 -14.96
N LEU A 266 27.00 -16.28 -13.66
CA LEU A 266 26.28 -17.06 -12.67
C LEU A 266 24.77 -17.10 -12.96
N ALA A 267 24.16 -15.95 -13.35
CA ALA A 267 22.75 -15.91 -13.74
C ALA A 267 22.46 -16.83 -14.94
N GLY A 268 23.37 -16.89 -15.93
CA GLY A 268 23.25 -17.81 -17.08
C GLY A 268 23.26 -19.27 -16.65
N GLU A 269 24.22 -19.67 -15.81
CA GLU A 269 24.37 -21.07 -15.39
C GLU A 269 23.26 -21.52 -14.43
N VAL A 270 22.90 -20.69 -13.43
CA VAL A 270 21.77 -20.97 -12.55
C VAL A 270 20.46 -21.04 -13.35
N GLY A 271 20.31 -20.13 -14.33
CA GLY A 271 19.18 -20.13 -15.27
C GLY A 271 19.09 -21.42 -16.08
N ARG A 272 20.22 -21.93 -16.56
CA ARG A 272 20.31 -23.22 -17.30
C ARG A 272 19.90 -24.40 -16.43
N ILE A 273 20.32 -24.40 -15.14
CA ILE A 273 19.95 -25.43 -14.18
C ILE A 273 18.44 -25.36 -13.89
N CYS A 274 17.90 -24.17 -13.70
CA CYS A 274 16.48 -23.93 -13.42
C CYS A 274 15.59 -24.03 -14.68
N ARG A 275 16.17 -24.09 -15.87
CA ARG A 275 15.48 -24.00 -17.18
C ARG A 275 14.64 -22.74 -17.33
N ARG A 276 15.18 -21.61 -16.85
CA ARG A 276 14.57 -20.28 -16.87
C ARG A 276 15.63 -19.24 -17.22
N THR A 277 15.22 -18.16 -17.82
CA THR A 277 16.10 -17.00 -18.00
C THR A 277 16.04 -16.18 -16.71
N LEU A 278 17.18 -16.01 -16.05
CA LEU A 278 17.27 -15.23 -14.82
C LEU A 278 17.95 -13.87 -15.08
N GLU A 279 17.57 -12.87 -14.29
CA GLU A 279 18.27 -11.59 -14.23
C GLU A 279 19.59 -11.72 -13.48
N VAL A 280 20.47 -10.73 -13.68
CA VAL A 280 21.68 -10.60 -12.86
C VAL A 280 21.27 -10.49 -11.39
N PRO A 281 21.82 -11.33 -10.48
CA PRO A 281 21.33 -11.40 -9.13
C PRO A 281 21.60 -10.13 -8.34
N GLN A 282 20.67 -9.80 -7.45
CA GLN A 282 20.90 -8.81 -6.42
C GLN A 282 21.87 -9.37 -5.38
N VAL A 283 22.82 -8.55 -4.94
CA VAL A 283 23.84 -8.95 -3.97
C VAL A 283 23.55 -8.30 -2.62
N LEU A 284 23.23 -9.12 -1.63
CA LEU A 284 23.03 -8.69 -0.25
C LEU A 284 24.23 -9.14 0.59
N SER A 285 24.86 -8.23 1.32
CA SER A 285 25.97 -8.55 2.22
C SER A 285 25.58 -8.24 3.66
N CYS A 286 25.61 -9.26 4.53
CA CYS A 286 25.29 -9.13 5.93
C CYS A 286 26.17 -10.07 6.78
N LYS A 287 26.70 -9.58 7.89
CA LYS A 287 27.47 -10.39 8.88
C LYS A 287 28.56 -11.30 8.30
N GLY A 288 29.25 -10.87 7.25
CA GLY A 288 30.32 -11.65 6.62
C GLY A 288 29.82 -12.73 5.62
N MET A 289 28.54 -12.69 5.28
CA MET A 289 27.90 -13.52 4.28
C MET A 289 27.48 -12.68 3.07
N THR A 290 27.43 -13.32 1.91
CA THR A 290 26.92 -12.72 0.68
C THR A 290 25.80 -13.60 0.16
N THR A 291 24.58 -13.02 0.06
CA THR A 291 23.43 -13.72 -0.54
C THR A 291 23.19 -13.18 -1.94
N LEU A 292 23.18 -14.07 -2.92
CA LEU A 292 22.82 -13.80 -4.30
C LEU A 292 21.35 -14.16 -4.50
N LEU A 293 20.53 -13.15 -4.85
CA LEU A 293 19.10 -13.33 -5.11
C LEU A 293 18.86 -13.28 -6.62
N PHE A 294 18.54 -14.42 -7.20
CA PHE A 294 18.18 -14.56 -8.60
C PHE A 294 16.66 -14.52 -8.75
N SER A 295 16.19 -13.79 -9.74
CA SER A 295 14.77 -13.74 -10.13
C SER A 295 14.63 -14.04 -11.61
N GLU A 296 13.52 -14.64 -11.99
CA GLU A 296 13.21 -14.89 -13.39
C GLU A 296 13.12 -13.56 -14.15
N LYS A 297 13.71 -13.51 -15.35
CA LYS A 297 13.71 -12.32 -16.21
C LYS A 297 12.28 -12.12 -16.77
N PRO A 298 11.70 -10.91 -16.67
CA PRO A 298 10.39 -10.67 -17.26
C PRO A 298 10.43 -10.78 -18.79
N VAL A 299 9.29 -11.17 -19.37
CA VAL A 299 9.14 -11.33 -20.83
C VAL A 299 8.83 -10.02 -21.54
N LEU A 300 8.36 -9.02 -20.79
CA LEU A 300 8.02 -7.69 -21.25
C LEU A 300 8.94 -6.65 -20.62
N ARG A 301 9.14 -5.54 -21.33
CA ARG A 301 9.74 -4.33 -20.80
C ARG A 301 8.83 -3.14 -21.07
N ALA A 302 8.84 -2.17 -20.19
CA ALA A 302 8.15 -0.92 -20.38
C ALA A 302 9.10 0.17 -20.89
N VAL A 303 8.65 0.91 -21.87
CA VAL A 303 9.32 2.14 -22.35
C VAL A 303 8.41 3.31 -21.97
N PHE A 304 9.00 4.32 -21.36
CA PHE A 304 8.27 5.49 -20.88
C PHE A 304 8.56 6.73 -21.72
N GLY A 305 7.59 7.64 -21.74
CA GLY A 305 7.76 8.96 -22.27
C GLY A 305 6.89 9.94 -21.49
N MET A 306 7.35 11.17 -21.32
CA MET A 306 6.55 12.22 -20.69
C MET A 306 6.81 13.55 -21.35
N ALA A 307 5.80 14.42 -21.28
CA ALA A 307 5.89 15.82 -21.64
C ALA A 307 4.93 16.63 -20.77
N GLY A 308 5.29 17.88 -20.52
CA GLY A 308 4.43 18.79 -19.75
C GLY A 308 4.68 20.25 -20.13
N ALA A 309 3.67 21.07 -19.89
CA ALA A 309 3.72 22.51 -20.09
C ALA A 309 2.93 23.21 -18.97
N ALA A 310 3.59 24.09 -18.23
CA ALA A 310 2.93 24.85 -17.18
C ALA A 310 1.96 25.89 -17.74
N ALA A 311 0.83 26.12 -17.05
CA ALA A 311 -0.16 27.13 -17.38
C ALA A 311 0.43 28.55 -17.40
N ARG A 312 1.27 28.86 -16.43
CA ARG A 312 1.96 30.13 -16.25
C ARG A 312 3.36 29.97 -15.71
N GLY A 313 4.35 30.61 -16.32
CA GLY A 313 5.73 30.55 -15.83
C GLY A 313 6.37 29.20 -16.04
N SER A 314 7.07 28.68 -15.01
CA SER A 314 7.82 27.40 -15.04
C SER A 314 7.39 26.42 -13.98
N ILE A 315 6.36 26.72 -13.18
CA ILE A 315 5.88 25.88 -12.08
C ILE A 315 4.56 25.27 -12.52
N SER A 316 4.52 23.94 -12.54
CA SER A 316 3.32 23.14 -12.81
C SER A 316 2.83 22.47 -11.52
N GLY A 317 1.51 22.38 -11.35
CA GLY A 317 0.85 21.56 -10.31
C GLY A 317 0.96 20.08 -10.58
N ASP A 318 1.18 19.72 -11.85
CA ASP A 318 1.32 18.33 -12.28
C ASP A 318 2.68 17.73 -11.90
N ALA A 319 2.68 16.51 -11.39
CA ALA A 319 3.87 15.73 -11.07
C ALA A 319 3.78 14.32 -11.62
N VAL A 320 4.85 13.86 -12.28
CA VAL A 320 4.94 12.52 -12.87
C VAL A 320 6.07 11.72 -12.23
N GLN A 321 5.81 10.46 -11.90
CA GLN A 321 6.82 9.49 -11.52
C GLN A 321 6.71 8.25 -12.41
N GLN A 322 7.86 7.76 -12.90
CA GLN A 322 7.95 6.57 -13.76
C GLN A 322 9.12 5.71 -13.31
N PHE A 323 8.89 4.43 -13.07
CA PHE A 323 9.96 3.52 -12.69
C PHE A 323 9.59 2.06 -12.96
N CYS A 324 10.61 1.20 -13.06
CA CYS A 324 10.47 -0.24 -13.08
C CYS A 324 11.00 -0.84 -11.79
N SER A 325 10.28 -1.82 -11.26
CA SER A 325 10.78 -2.83 -10.34
C SER A 325 11.10 -4.12 -11.14
N PRO A 326 11.75 -5.13 -10.56
CA PRO A 326 12.03 -6.37 -11.28
C PRO A 326 10.80 -7.05 -11.89
N ALA A 327 9.63 -6.88 -11.29
CA ALA A 327 8.39 -7.54 -11.69
C ALA A 327 7.38 -6.62 -12.40
N ALA A 328 7.45 -5.31 -12.18
CA ALA A 328 6.42 -4.39 -12.63
C ALA A 328 6.97 -3.05 -13.12
N ALA A 329 6.27 -2.45 -14.08
CA ALA A 329 6.47 -1.07 -14.50
C ALA A 329 5.35 -0.22 -13.93
N GLN A 330 5.71 0.97 -13.41
CA GLN A 330 4.77 1.85 -12.73
C GLN A 330 4.89 3.28 -13.26
N MET A 331 3.74 3.91 -13.44
CA MET A 331 3.61 5.29 -13.89
C MET A 331 2.53 5.98 -13.06
N ILE A 332 2.87 7.14 -12.53
CA ILE A 332 2.04 7.93 -11.61
C ILE A 332 1.93 9.34 -12.17
N LEU A 333 0.74 9.90 -12.19
CA LEU A 333 0.46 11.29 -12.44
C LEU A 333 -0.40 11.83 -11.29
N CYS A 334 0.04 12.93 -10.70
CA CYS A 334 -0.70 13.68 -9.69
C CYS A 334 -0.82 15.13 -10.13
N ASP A 335 -1.99 15.72 -9.92
CA ASP A 335 -2.27 17.12 -10.14
C ASP A 335 -2.81 17.73 -8.85
N GLY A 336 -2.21 18.83 -8.38
CA GLY A 336 -2.62 19.52 -7.17
C GLY A 336 -3.93 20.30 -7.38
N VAL A 337 -4.91 20.09 -6.51
CA VAL A 337 -6.28 20.65 -6.63
C VAL A 337 -6.32 22.17 -6.61
N VAL A 338 -5.36 22.84 -5.96
CA VAL A 338 -5.27 24.31 -5.89
C VAL A 338 -4.38 24.80 -7.03
N THR A 339 -4.28 26.11 -7.28
CA THR A 339 -3.43 26.66 -8.34
C THR A 339 -2.11 27.21 -7.80
N GLY A 340 -1.03 27.13 -8.61
CA GLY A 340 0.26 27.76 -8.34
C GLY A 340 1.18 26.94 -7.42
N ARG A 341 1.97 27.59 -6.56
CA ARG A 341 2.96 26.92 -5.71
C ARG A 341 2.39 25.87 -4.75
N PRO A 342 1.25 26.09 -4.08
CA PRO A 342 0.65 25.08 -3.22
C PRO A 342 0.29 23.80 -4.00
N ALA A 343 -0.31 23.93 -5.17
CA ALA A 343 -0.61 22.79 -6.05
C ALA A 343 0.64 21.99 -6.42
N ALA A 344 1.72 22.70 -6.81
CA ALA A 344 2.99 22.05 -7.14
C ALA A 344 3.58 21.27 -5.96
N VAL A 345 3.42 21.78 -4.75
CA VAL A 345 3.88 21.08 -3.53
C VAL A 345 3.03 19.83 -3.28
N ASP A 346 1.70 19.93 -3.40
CA ASP A 346 0.78 18.81 -3.16
C ASP A 346 0.90 17.72 -4.22
N GLY A 347 0.91 18.09 -5.50
CA GLY A 347 1.11 17.16 -6.60
C GLY A 347 2.45 16.41 -6.50
N ASN A 348 3.56 17.14 -6.25
CA ASN A 348 4.87 16.51 -6.07
C ASN A 348 4.92 15.60 -4.83
N LEU A 349 4.36 16.03 -3.69
CA LEU A 349 4.33 15.23 -2.47
C LEU A 349 3.53 13.95 -2.69
N ALA A 350 2.35 14.04 -3.31
CA ALA A 350 1.52 12.89 -3.64
C ALA A 350 2.24 11.90 -4.54
N ALA A 351 2.84 12.37 -5.63
CA ALA A 351 3.55 11.53 -6.59
C ALA A 351 4.79 10.86 -5.97
N GLU A 352 5.59 11.61 -5.20
CA GLU A 352 6.81 11.08 -4.58
C GLU A 352 6.51 10.08 -3.47
N LEU A 353 5.56 10.37 -2.56
CA LEU A 353 5.15 9.43 -1.51
C LEU A 353 4.57 8.15 -2.12
N THR A 354 3.66 8.27 -3.10
CA THR A 354 3.12 7.11 -3.81
C THR A 354 4.23 6.26 -4.42
N ALA A 355 5.18 6.87 -5.13
CA ALA A 355 6.30 6.15 -5.73
C ALA A 355 7.17 5.43 -4.69
N ARG A 356 7.44 6.06 -3.56
CA ARG A 356 8.22 5.44 -2.46
C ARG A 356 7.49 4.24 -1.84
N LEU A 357 6.19 4.37 -1.60
CA LEU A 357 5.37 3.30 -1.05
C LEU A 357 5.27 2.11 -2.00
N LEU A 358 5.03 2.35 -3.29
CA LEU A 358 5.00 1.30 -4.30
C LEU A 358 6.36 0.58 -4.46
N LYS A 359 7.48 1.32 -4.41
CA LYS A 359 8.84 0.74 -4.40
C LYS A 359 9.09 -0.12 -3.16
N ALA A 360 8.47 0.21 -2.04
CA ALA A 360 8.51 -0.59 -0.81
C ALA A 360 7.57 -1.82 -0.85
N GLY A 361 6.80 -2.02 -1.94
CA GLY A 361 5.93 -3.18 -2.13
C GLY A 361 4.48 -2.99 -1.67
N PHE A 362 4.08 -1.79 -1.28
CA PHE A 362 2.70 -1.50 -0.92
C PHE A 362 1.78 -1.53 -2.15
N THR A 363 0.51 -1.90 -1.94
CA THR A 363 -0.50 -1.84 -3.00
C THR A 363 -0.88 -0.39 -3.34
N ALA A 364 -1.48 -0.16 -4.51
CA ALA A 364 -1.92 1.16 -4.93
C ALA A 364 -2.96 1.75 -3.97
N GLU A 365 -3.90 0.94 -3.52
CA GLU A 365 -4.98 1.31 -2.61
C GLU A 365 -4.42 1.74 -1.24
N LEU A 366 -3.46 0.98 -0.73
CA LEU A 366 -2.82 1.27 0.56
C LEU A 366 -1.95 2.52 0.47
N ALA A 367 -1.17 2.65 -0.61
CA ALA A 367 -0.38 3.86 -0.87
C ALA A 367 -1.28 5.10 -0.95
N ALA A 368 -2.41 5.02 -1.65
CA ALA A 368 -3.37 6.13 -1.74
C ALA A 368 -3.94 6.53 -0.37
N ARG A 369 -4.28 5.58 0.49
CA ARG A 369 -4.74 5.88 1.87
C ARG A 369 -3.69 6.60 2.69
N LEU A 370 -2.44 6.14 2.65
CA LEU A 370 -1.33 6.77 3.38
C LEU A 370 -1.03 8.18 2.85
N VAL A 371 -1.08 8.37 1.53
CA VAL A 371 -0.91 9.69 0.88
C VAL A 371 -2.06 10.62 1.24
N ASN A 372 -3.30 10.13 1.27
CA ASN A 372 -4.47 10.88 1.69
C ASN A 372 -4.28 11.48 3.09
N VAL A 373 -3.88 10.65 4.06
CA VAL A 373 -3.62 11.10 5.43
C VAL A 373 -2.48 12.12 5.48
N ALA A 374 -1.40 11.89 4.74
CA ALA A 374 -0.25 12.80 4.72
C ALA A 374 -0.60 14.19 4.16
N LEU A 375 -1.44 14.26 3.12
CA LEU A 375 -1.93 15.52 2.57
C LEU A 375 -2.94 16.19 3.51
N ALA A 376 -3.89 15.43 4.06
CA ALA A 376 -4.91 15.96 4.97
C ALA A 376 -4.32 16.56 6.26
N LEU A 377 -3.20 16.04 6.75
CA LEU A 377 -2.51 16.55 7.94
C LEU A 377 -1.57 17.73 7.65
N LYS A 378 -1.25 18.00 6.40
CA LYS A 378 -0.25 19.01 6.01
C LYS A 378 -0.73 20.44 6.25
N SER A 379 -2.00 20.74 6.06
CA SER A 379 -2.50 22.12 5.94
C SER A 379 -3.83 22.34 6.65
N GLU A 380 -4.01 23.54 7.20
CA GLU A 380 -5.31 24.07 7.66
C GLU A 380 -6.17 24.50 6.44
N ASP A 381 -5.54 24.76 5.29
CA ASP A 381 -6.21 25.11 4.04
C ASP A 381 -6.50 23.84 3.21
N GLU A 382 -7.43 23.94 2.25
CA GLU A 382 -7.80 22.87 1.33
C GLU A 382 -6.56 22.37 0.56
N SER A 383 -5.95 21.28 1.03
CA SER A 383 -4.81 20.61 0.42
C SER A 383 -5.30 19.31 -0.20
N GLY A 384 -4.88 19.03 -1.43
CA GLY A 384 -5.26 17.81 -2.10
C GLY A 384 -4.59 17.65 -3.46
N ALA A 385 -4.59 16.43 -3.95
CA ALA A 385 -4.09 16.13 -5.29
C ALA A 385 -4.92 15.01 -5.93
N THR A 386 -5.00 15.01 -7.24
CA THR A 386 -5.46 13.83 -7.97
C THR A 386 -4.40 12.75 -7.89
N LEU A 387 -4.80 11.49 -7.97
CA LEU A 387 -3.88 10.38 -8.06
C LEU A 387 -4.30 9.45 -9.20
N ASP A 388 -3.48 9.42 -10.23
CA ASP A 388 -3.62 8.52 -11.37
C ASP A 388 -2.41 7.58 -11.43
N LEU A 389 -2.65 6.29 -11.39
CA LEU A 389 -1.61 5.27 -11.32
C LEU A 389 -1.90 4.13 -12.27
N ILE A 390 -0.86 3.67 -12.94
CA ILE A 390 -0.86 2.38 -13.62
C ILE A 390 0.33 1.55 -13.17
N SER A 391 0.08 0.29 -12.83
CA SER A 391 1.09 -0.72 -12.51
C SER A 391 0.91 -1.89 -13.46
N VAL A 392 1.95 -2.24 -14.22
CA VAL A 392 1.93 -3.31 -15.23
C VAL A 392 2.86 -4.42 -14.79
N ASP A 393 2.35 -5.63 -14.62
CA ASP A 393 3.15 -6.83 -14.41
C ASP A 393 3.88 -7.17 -15.70
N LEU A 394 5.21 -7.21 -15.65
CA LEU A 394 6.07 -7.41 -16.83
C LEU A 394 6.22 -8.89 -17.28
N TYR A 395 5.67 -9.82 -16.52
CA TYR A 395 5.61 -11.22 -16.91
C TYR A 395 4.33 -11.54 -17.67
N THR A 396 3.21 -10.98 -17.23
CA THR A 396 1.89 -11.31 -17.75
C THR A 396 1.29 -10.22 -18.64
N GLY A 397 1.75 -8.97 -18.53
CA GLY A 397 1.13 -7.80 -19.15
C GLY A 397 -0.17 -7.36 -18.45
N THR A 398 -0.47 -7.93 -17.29
CA THR A 398 -1.62 -7.50 -16.50
C THR A 398 -1.38 -6.12 -15.94
N ALA A 399 -2.20 -5.16 -16.35
CA ALA A 399 -2.13 -3.76 -15.91
C ALA A 399 -3.25 -3.46 -14.92
N ARG A 400 -2.89 -2.91 -13.77
CA ARG A 400 -3.82 -2.41 -12.77
C ARG A 400 -3.79 -0.89 -12.79
N LEU A 401 -4.95 -0.29 -13.06
CA LEU A 401 -5.14 1.15 -13.01
C LEU A 401 -5.83 1.51 -11.71
N PHE A 402 -5.33 2.52 -11.03
CA PHE A 402 -5.96 3.11 -9.84
C PHE A 402 -6.13 4.61 -10.07
N LYS A 403 -7.32 5.13 -9.78
CA LYS A 403 -7.65 6.54 -9.95
C LYS A 403 -8.35 7.09 -8.69
N ALA A 404 -7.96 8.29 -8.29
CA ALA A 404 -8.65 9.09 -7.27
C ALA A 404 -8.70 10.56 -7.73
N GLY A 405 -9.88 11.04 -8.13
CA GLY A 405 -10.12 12.39 -8.63
C GLY A 405 -9.46 12.71 -9.97
N ALA A 406 -8.86 11.73 -10.63
CA ALA A 406 -8.01 11.97 -11.80
C ALA A 406 -8.80 12.04 -13.12
N ALA A 407 -8.29 12.83 -14.05
CA ALA A 407 -8.80 12.92 -15.42
C ALA A 407 -8.82 11.56 -16.14
N PRO A 408 -9.67 11.35 -17.16
CA PRO A 408 -9.67 10.10 -17.92
C PRO A 408 -8.30 9.82 -18.56
N GLY A 409 -7.74 8.63 -18.28
CA GLY A 409 -6.58 8.10 -19.01
C GLY A 409 -6.99 7.30 -20.23
N PHE A 410 -6.02 6.85 -21.02
CA PHE A 410 -6.28 6.12 -22.25
C PHE A 410 -5.45 4.84 -22.34
N LEU A 411 -6.07 3.79 -22.83
CA LEU A 411 -5.42 2.53 -23.18
C LEU A 411 -5.53 2.32 -24.69
N VAL A 412 -4.43 1.97 -25.31
CA VAL A 412 -4.39 1.59 -26.73
C VAL A 412 -4.06 0.11 -26.80
N HIS A 413 -5.02 -0.69 -27.23
CA HIS A 413 -4.87 -2.13 -27.37
C HIS A 413 -5.29 -2.58 -28.77
N GLY A 414 -4.41 -3.25 -29.47
CA GLY A 414 -4.67 -3.70 -30.85
C GLY A 414 -5.05 -2.55 -31.80
N GLY A 415 -4.49 -1.37 -31.60
CA GLY A 415 -4.76 -0.16 -32.40
C GLY A 415 -6.08 0.56 -32.07
N ARG A 416 -6.84 0.10 -31.08
CA ARG A 416 -8.08 0.73 -30.59
C ARG A 416 -7.82 1.48 -29.29
N VAL A 417 -8.37 2.69 -29.20
CA VAL A 417 -8.27 3.53 -28.00
C VAL A 417 -9.51 3.39 -27.14
N ARG A 418 -9.30 3.18 -25.85
CA ARG A 418 -10.34 3.18 -24.82
C ARG A 418 -10.00 4.19 -23.74
N ALA A 419 -10.90 5.13 -23.48
CA ALA A 419 -10.79 6.01 -22.32
C ALA A 419 -11.19 5.27 -21.04
N VAL A 420 -10.42 5.49 -19.98
CA VAL A 420 -10.66 4.97 -18.63
C VAL A 420 -10.78 6.15 -17.70
N GLY A 421 -12.00 6.45 -17.29
CA GLY A 421 -12.30 7.54 -16.36
C GLY A 421 -12.80 7.01 -15.02
N ASP A 422 -12.86 7.92 -14.06
CA ASP A 422 -13.39 7.73 -12.72
C ASP A 422 -14.14 9.00 -12.26
N THR A 423 -15.00 8.86 -11.23
CA THR A 423 -15.77 9.92 -10.59
C THR A 423 -15.45 10.06 -9.09
N SER A 424 -14.36 9.47 -8.65
CA SER A 424 -13.93 9.54 -7.24
C SER A 424 -13.34 10.91 -6.87
N LEU A 425 -13.19 11.15 -5.56
CA LEU A 425 -12.61 12.38 -5.05
C LEU A 425 -11.06 12.30 -5.06
N PRO A 426 -10.36 13.45 -5.17
CA PRO A 426 -8.93 13.55 -4.97
C PRO A 426 -8.47 13.04 -3.61
N VAL A 427 -7.18 12.72 -3.46
CA VAL A 427 -6.56 12.43 -2.17
C VAL A 427 -6.26 13.72 -1.40
N GLY A 428 -6.24 13.66 -0.07
CA GLY A 428 -6.09 14.82 0.83
C GLY A 428 -7.41 15.30 1.41
N ILE A 429 -8.54 14.70 1.05
CA ILE A 429 -9.87 15.01 1.58
C ILE A 429 -10.16 14.08 2.76
N LEU A 430 -10.56 14.67 3.89
CA LEU A 430 -10.96 13.93 5.09
C LEU A 430 -12.21 13.07 4.79
N GLY A 431 -12.19 11.80 5.20
CA GLY A 431 -13.31 10.87 5.00
C GLY A 431 -12.95 9.64 4.17
N GLY A 432 -11.65 9.44 3.88
CA GLY A 432 -11.15 8.26 3.19
C GLY A 432 -11.01 8.41 1.67
N VAL A 433 -10.23 7.53 1.08
CA VAL A 433 -10.00 7.48 -0.37
C VAL A 433 -10.96 6.48 -0.99
N ASN A 434 -11.83 6.95 -1.87
CA ASN A 434 -12.74 6.13 -2.68
C ASN A 434 -12.19 5.96 -4.11
N GLY A 435 -10.90 5.61 -4.27
CA GLY A 435 -10.31 5.37 -5.57
C GLY A 435 -10.86 4.11 -6.23
N GLN A 436 -10.91 4.11 -7.56
CA GLN A 436 -11.34 2.94 -8.34
C GLN A 436 -10.15 2.22 -8.95
N SER A 437 -10.11 0.90 -8.71
CA SER A 437 -9.16 0.00 -9.35
C SER A 437 -9.80 -0.72 -10.53
N ARG A 438 -9.07 -0.80 -11.66
CA ARG A 438 -9.44 -1.61 -12.83
C ARG A 438 -8.27 -2.45 -13.27
N VAL A 439 -8.56 -3.68 -13.68
CA VAL A 439 -7.57 -4.60 -14.24
C VAL A 439 -7.84 -4.77 -15.72
N VAL A 440 -6.77 -4.64 -16.51
CA VAL A 440 -6.78 -4.85 -17.97
C VAL A 440 -5.56 -5.67 -18.35
N HIS A 441 -5.58 -6.26 -19.53
CA HIS A 441 -4.41 -6.97 -20.05
C HIS A 441 -3.84 -6.19 -21.24
N LEU A 442 -2.55 -5.91 -21.19
CA LEU A 442 -1.79 -5.24 -22.23
C LEU A 442 -0.79 -6.23 -22.88
N THR A 443 -0.53 -6.04 -24.16
CA THR A 443 0.39 -6.84 -24.97
C THR A 443 1.49 -6.00 -25.57
N VAL A 444 2.48 -6.64 -26.20
CA VAL A 444 3.56 -5.96 -26.89
C VAL A 444 2.99 -4.99 -27.95
N GLY A 445 3.44 -3.75 -27.90
CA GLY A 445 2.99 -2.66 -28.80
C GLY A 445 1.84 -1.81 -28.24
N ASP A 446 1.20 -2.23 -27.16
CA ASP A 446 0.13 -1.46 -26.52
C ASP A 446 0.67 -0.27 -25.73
N TYR A 447 -0.18 0.76 -25.59
CA TYR A 447 0.14 1.97 -24.84
C TYR A 447 -0.83 2.14 -23.68
N ALA A 448 -0.31 2.69 -22.59
CA ALA A 448 -1.11 3.28 -21.51
C ALA A 448 -0.72 4.75 -21.36
N VAL A 449 -1.71 5.64 -21.25
CA VAL A 449 -1.51 7.08 -21.24
C VAL A 449 -2.29 7.69 -20.10
N LEU A 450 -1.57 8.39 -19.22
CA LEU A 450 -2.14 9.22 -18.17
C LEU A 450 -2.01 10.68 -18.59
N VAL A 451 -3.05 11.45 -18.32
CA VAL A 451 -3.09 12.88 -18.71
C VAL A 451 -3.71 13.73 -17.60
N SER A 452 -3.24 14.95 -17.43
CA SER A 452 -3.92 15.93 -16.61
C SER A 452 -5.17 16.49 -17.32
N ASP A 453 -6.07 17.12 -16.59
CA ASP A 453 -7.33 17.64 -17.12
C ASP A 453 -7.10 18.79 -18.12
N GLY A 454 -6.05 19.60 -17.94
CA GLY A 454 -5.66 20.63 -18.91
C GLY A 454 -5.28 20.09 -20.28
N LEU A 455 -4.92 18.80 -20.41
CA LEU A 455 -4.71 18.17 -21.70
C LEU A 455 -6.04 17.90 -22.44
N LEU A 456 -7.13 17.75 -21.73
CA LEU A 456 -8.44 17.39 -22.28
C LEU A 456 -9.23 18.61 -22.85
N VAL A 457 -8.53 19.63 -23.25
CA VAL A 457 -9.15 20.79 -23.94
C VAL A 457 -9.94 20.30 -25.16
N ASP A 458 -11.18 20.75 -25.28
CA ASP A 458 -12.16 20.33 -26.31
C ASP A 458 -12.60 18.84 -26.17
N GLY A 459 -12.38 18.22 -25.01
CA GLY A 459 -12.81 16.86 -24.69
C GLY A 459 -11.83 15.77 -25.10
N PRO A 460 -12.10 14.51 -24.74
CA PRO A 460 -11.17 13.38 -24.91
C PRO A 460 -11.05 12.85 -26.36
N GLY A 461 -11.96 13.22 -27.24
CA GLY A 461 -12.08 12.61 -28.59
C GLY A 461 -10.89 12.86 -29.50
N TRP A 462 -10.27 14.04 -29.42
CA TRP A 462 -9.10 14.35 -30.23
C TRP A 462 -7.86 13.61 -29.72
N VAL A 463 -7.75 13.38 -28.40
CA VAL A 463 -6.67 12.60 -27.80
C VAL A 463 -6.73 11.17 -28.30
N ALA A 464 -7.93 10.57 -28.26
CA ALA A 464 -8.13 9.21 -28.76
C ALA A 464 -7.71 9.08 -30.21
N LYS A 465 -8.13 10.01 -31.08
CA LYS A 465 -7.76 10.01 -32.51
C LYS A 465 -6.25 10.16 -32.72
N GLN A 466 -5.58 11.03 -31.94
CA GLN A 466 -4.14 11.21 -32.03
C GLN A 466 -3.40 9.93 -31.59
N LEU A 467 -3.87 9.28 -30.54
CA LEU A 467 -3.28 8.04 -30.06
C LEU A 467 -3.46 6.88 -31.06
N GLU A 468 -4.58 6.79 -31.78
CA GLU A 468 -4.75 5.82 -32.86
C GLU A 468 -3.72 6.02 -33.96
N LEU A 469 -3.47 7.26 -34.38
CA LEU A 469 -2.47 7.58 -35.39
C LEU A 469 -1.04 7.24 -34.93
N SER A 470 -0.70 7.61 -33.71
CA SER A 470 0.62 7.34 -33.13
C SER A 470 0.87 5.84 -32.94
N ALA A 471 -0.16 5.08 -32.54
CA ALA A 471 -0.08 3.64 -32.40
C ALA A 471 0.09 2.94 -33.77
N ALA A 472 -0.65 3.37 -34.80
CA ALA A 472 -0.51 2.85 -36.16
C ALA A 472 0.90 3.11 -36.73
N ALA A 473 1.52 4.22 -36.36
CA ALA A 473 2.89 4.57 -36.74
C ALA A 473 3.96 3.91 -35.87
N GLY A 474 3.58 3.25 -34.76
CA GLY A 474 4.52 2.63 -33.79
C GLY A 474 5.44 3.65 -33.12
N GLU A 475 4.94 4.86 -32.88
CA GLU A 475 5.74 5.97 -32.36
C GLU A 475 6.29 5.70 -30.96
N ALA A 476 7.49 6.22 -30.66
CA ALA A 476 8.10 6.15 -29.35
C ALA A 476 7.24 6.94 -28.32
N PRO A 477 7.10 6.44 -27.06
CA PRO A 477 6.27 7.07 -26.02
C PRO A 477 6.58 8.54 -25.79
N GLU A 478 7.85 8.94 -25.82
CA GLU A 478 8.27 10.33 -25.66
C GLU A 478 7.73 11.23 -26.78
N LYS A 479 7.75 10.75 -28.03
CA LYS A 479 7.19 11.50 -29.18
C LYS A 479 5.68 11.64 -29.06
N VAL A 480 4.99 10.57 -28.63
CA VAL A 480 3.54 10.58 -28.37
C VAL A 480 3.20 11.62 -27.32
N ALA A 481 3.89 11.60 -26.17
CA ALA A 481 3.66 12.57 -25.10
C ALA A 481 3.87 14.02 -25.57
N LYS A 482 4.97 14.30 -26.28
CA LYS A 482 5.25 15.65 -26.84
C LYS A 482 4.17 16.10 -27.82
N THR A 483 3.74 15.25 -28.74
CA THR A 483 2.69 15.57 -29.72
C THR A 483 1.37 15.89 -29.03
N LEU A 484 1.00 15.14 -28.00
CA LEU A 484 -0.22 15.41 -27.22
C LEU A 484 -0.17 16.76 -26.53
N VAL A 485 0.92 17.06 -25.81
CA VAL A 485 1.09 18.33 -25.08
C VAL A 485 1.14 19.51 -26.02
N GLU A 486 1.87 19.46 -27.12
CA GLU A 486 1.94 20.52 -28.11
C GLU A 486 0.56 20.78 -28.74
N THR A 487 -0.17 19.72 -29.09
CA THR A 487 -1.52 19.86 -29.67
C THR A 487 -2.49 20.47 -28.64
N ALA A 488 -2.46 20.01 -27.38
CA ALA A 488 -3.28 20.57 -26.30
C ALA A 488 -2.96 22.05 -26.08
N ARG A 489 -1.67 22.43 -26.06
CA ARG A 489 -1.24 23.81 -25.87
C ARG A 489 -1.78 24.75 -26.96
N VAL A 490 -1.72 24.32 -28.22
CA VAL A 490 -2.29 25.09 -29.33
C VAL A 490 -3.80 25.28 -29.19
N ARG A 491 -4.50 24.25 -28.69
CA ARG A 491 -5.95 24.28 -28.45
C ARG A 491 -6.29 25.17 -27.24
N ALA A 492 -5.54 25.08 -26.15
CA ALA A 492 -5.73 25.88 -24.94
C ALA A 492 -5.57 27.38 -25.21
N GLN A 493 -4.62 27.75 -26.08
CA GLN A 493 -4.46 29.14 -26.50
C GLN A 493 -5.72 29.72 -27.21
N LYS A 494 -6.46 28.89 -27.94
CA LYS A 494 -7.70 29.30 -28.62
C LYS A 494 -8.88 29.45 -27.65
N THR A 495 -8.93 28.66 -26.61
CA THR A 495 -10.02 28.68 -25.61
C THR A 495 -9.82 29.74 -24.52
N GLY A 496 -8.60 30.28 -24.37
CA GLY A 496 -8.28 31.31 -23.38
C GLY A 496 -8.28 30.80 -21.93
N ARG A 497 -8.24 29.51 -21.72
CA ARG A 497 -8.17 28.83 -20.38
C ARG A 497 -6.81 28.16 -20.23
N PRO A 498 -5.83 28.87 -19.65
CA PRO A 498 -4.53 28.26 -19.38
C PRO A 498 -4.65 27.31 -18.18
N ASP A 499 -4.20 26.08 -18.37
CA ASP A 499 -4.07 25.08 -17.35
C ASP A 499 -2.74 24.33 -17.51
N ASP A 500 -2.31 23.60 -16.48
CA ASP A 500 -1.16 22.74 -16.57
C ASP A 500 -1.49 21.55 -17.47
N ILE A 501 -0.62 21.25 -18.41
CA ILE A 501 -0.84 20.23 -19.44
C ILE A 501 0.24 19.19 -19.31
N THR A 502 -0.13 17.95 -18.95
CA THR A 502 0.83 16.86 -18.80
C THR A 502 0.32 15.58 -19.45
N ALA A 503 1.22 14.90 -20.14
CA ALA A 503 1.02 13.55 -20.66
C ALA A 503 2.16 12.63 -20.22
N ALA A 504 1.81 11.48 -19.65
CA ALA A 504 2.71 10.39 -19.32
C ALA A 504 2.29 9.16 -20.13
N VAL A 505 3.23 8.54 -20.83
CA VAL A 505 2.98 7.44 -21.78
C VAL A 505 3.88 6.26 -21.43
N LEU A 506 3.29 5.08 -21.34
CA LEU A 506 3.97 3.81 -21.21
C LEU A 506 3.66 2.96 -22.44
N ARG A 507 4.64 2.30 -23.03
CA ARG A 507 4.49 1.31 -24.09
C ARG A 507 5.14 0.01 -23.65
N LEU A 508 4.45 -1.11 -23.90
CA LEU A 508 5.04 -2.43 -23.68
C LEU A 508 5.81 -2.90 -24.90
N GLU A 509 6.99 -3.42 -24.66
CA GLU A 509 7.85 -4.05 -25.65
C GLU A 509 8.27 -5.45 -25.18
N LYS A 510 8.70 -6.27 -26.11
CA LYS A 510 9.29 -7.57 -25.76
C LYS A 510 10.65 -7.35 -25.12
N CYS A 511 10.91 -8.04 -24.02
CA CYS A 511 12.25 -8.08 -23.43
C CYS A 511 13.12 -8.97 -24.33
N VAL A 512 14.19 -8.40 -24.87
CA VAL A 512 15.14 -9.13 -25.75
C VAL A 512 16.22 -9.78 -24.92
#